data_07b4345e30a97c9f58cb68ca6a0a9dd4
#
_entry.id   07b4345e30a97c9f58cb68ca6a0a9dd4
#
_cell.length_a   1.000
_cell.length_b   1.000
_cell.length_c   1.000
_cell.angle_alpha   90.00
_cell.angle_beta   90.00
_cell.angle_gamma   90.00
#
_symmetry.space_group_name_H-M   'P 1'
#
loop_
_entity.id
_entity.type
_entity.pdbx_description
1 polymer ?
#
loop_
_entity_poly.entity_id
_entity_poly.type
_entity_poly.pdbx_seq_one_letter_code
_entity_poly.pdbx_strand_id
1 'polypeptide(L)'
;MISHILPLPKSRDGIRRIQSEQKKIAFKRAKLAPWYKGKLDHINADKLDDPEVWSQIPILDKDTLRQYSHADFMENFCVAPSTEIAEYWRSGGTTGKPVFY
;
A
#
# COMPACT_ATOMS: atom_id res chain seq x y z
N MET A 1 7.69 22.01 3.04
CA MET A 1 7.84 21.96 1.59
C MET A 1 6.54 21.53 0.93
N ILE A 2 6.03 22.33 0.03
CA ILE A 2 4.73 22.08 -0.60
C ILE A 2 4.80 21.37 -1.96
N SER A 3 6.00 20.93 -2.36
CA SER A 3 6.21 20.26 -3.65
C SER A 3 5.43 18.94 -3.79
N HIS A 4 4.92 18.38 -2.68
CA HIS A 4 4.12 17.15 -2.69
C HIS A 4 2.62 17.42 -2.79
N ILE A 5 2.20 18.66 -2.71
CA ILE A 5 0.80 19.02 -2.82
C ILE A 5 0.42 19.00 -4.30
N LEU A 6 -0.48 18.09 -4.64
CA LEU A 6 -1.03 18.04 -5.99
C LEU A 6 -2.11 19.10 -6.13
N PRO A 7 -2.19 19.78 -7.30
CA PRO A 7 -3.28 20.70 -7.55
C PRO A 7 -4.62 19.96 -7.52
N LEU A 8 -5.65 20.62 -7.02
CA LEU A 8 -6.98 20.03 -6.98
C LEU A 8 -7.51 19.82 -8.40
N PRO A 9 -8.00 18.62 -8.71
CA PRO A 9 -8.56 18.35 -10.02
C PRO A 9 -9.89 19.10 -10.19
N LYS A 10 -10.14 19.61 -11.39
CA LYS A 10 -11.35 20.36 -11.71
C LYS A 10 -12.41 19.53 -12.43
N SER A 11 -12.10 18.28 -12.76
CA SER A 11 -13.00 17.40 -13.51
C SER A 11 -12.84 15.96 -13.06
N ARG A 12 -13.83 15.11 -13.42
CA ARG A 12 -13.74 13.67 -13.19
C ARG A 12 -12.58 13.03 -13.94
N ASP A 13 -12.26 13.50 -15.13
CA ASP A 13 -11.13 13.00 -15.91
C ASP A 13 -9.80 13.34 -15.23
N GLY A 14 -9.71 14.53 -14.64
CA GLY A 14 -8.55 14.90 -13.82
C GLY A 14 -8.38 14.01 -12.61
N ILE A 15 -9.46 13.68 -11.90
CA ILE A 15 -9.45 12.75 -10.77
C ILE A 15 -9.00 11.36 -11.21
N ARG A 16 -9.56 10.84 -12.30
CA ARG A 16 -9.19 9.52 -12.83
C ARG A 16 -7.73 9.45 -13.22
N ARG A 17 -7.19 10.51 -13.82
CA ARG A 17 -5.79 10.58 -14.20
C ARG A 17 -4.87 10.49 -12.97
N ILE A 18 -5.17 11.26 -11.93
CA ILE A 18 -4.42 11.21 -10.67
C ILE A 18 -4.50 9.84 -10.04
N GLN A 19 -5.69 9.25 -9.98
CA GLN A 19 -5.89 7.92 -9.42
C GLN A 19 -5.11 6.86 -10.20
N SER A 20 -5.12 6.93 -11.53
CA SER A 20 -4.37 6.01 -12.39
C SER A 20 -2.87 6.08 -12.10
N GLU A 21 -2.31 7.27 -12.02
CA GLU A 21 -0.90 7.48 -11.70
C GLU A 21 -0.55 6.97 -10.31
N GLN A 22 -1.37 7.26 -9.32
CA GLN A 22 -1.14 6.82 -7.94
C GLN A 22 -1.26 5.30 -7.79
N LYS A 23 -2.19 4.66 -8.49
CA LYS A 23 -2.29 3.20 -8.53
C LYS A 23 -1.01 2.55 -9.03
N LYS A 24 -0.43 3.08 -10.10
CA LYS A 24 0.82 2.56 -10.67
C LYS A 24 1.98 2.71 -9.69
N ILE A 25 2.09 3.84 -9.02
CA ILE A 25 3.13 4.09 -8.02
C ILE A 25 2.96 3.12 -6.84
N ALA A 26 1.75 3.02 -6.31
CA ALA A 26 1.44 2.13 -5.18
C ALA A 26 1.71 0.66 -5.54
N PHE A 27 1.34 0.23 -6.74
CA PHE A 27 1.57 -1.13 -7.21
C PHE A 27 3.06 -1.46 -7.30
N LYS A 28 3.86 -0.57 -7.87
CA LYS A 28 5.31 -0.76 -7.95
C LYS A 28 5.95 -0.85 -6.56
N ARG A 29 5.52 0.00 -5.63
CA ARG A 29 6.02 -0.04 -4.25
C ARG A 29 5.61 -1.32 -3.53
N ALA A 30 4.37 -1.76 -3.71
CA ALA A 30 3.87 -2.99 -3.11
C ALA A 30 4.69 -4.22 -3.56
N LYS A 31 5.11 -4.26 -4.81
CA LYS A 31 5.96 -5.35 -5.31
C LYS A 31 7.30 -5.48 -4.58
N LEU A 32 7.78 -4.41 -3.98
CA LEU A 32 9.02 -4.42 -3.21
C LEU A 32 8.83 -5.01 -1.80
N ALA A 33 7.59 -5.06 -1.31
CA ALA A 33 7.30 -5.62 0.01
C ALA A 33 7.32 -7.15 -0.05
N PRO A 34 8.06 -7.83 0.84
CA PRO A 34 8.16 -9.29 0.82
C PRO A 34 6.81 -10.01 0.92
N TRP A 35 5.84 -9.44 1.65
CA TRP A 35 4.50 -10.04 1.77
C TRP A 35 3.79 -10.18 0.43
N TYR A 36 4.01 -9.22 -0.48
CA TYR A 36 3.40 -9.25 -1.81
C TYR A 36 4.20 -10.07 -2.83
N LYS A 37 5.39 -10.53 -2.46
CA LYS A 37 6.26 -11.26 -3.39
C LYS A 37 5.54 -12.47 -3.97
N GLY A 38 5.49 -12.55 -5.30
CA GLY A 38 4.80 -13.60 -6.03
C GLY A 38 3.29 -13.43 -6.14
N LYS A 39 2.67 -12.58 -5.33
CA LYS A 39 1.21 -12.39 -5.33
C LYS A 39 0.73 -11.42 -6.40
N LEU A 40 1.61 -10.58 -6.91
CA LEU A 40 1.30 -9.56 -7.92
C LEU A 40 1.87 -9.86 -9.30
N ASP A 41 2.59 -10.96 -9.46
CA ASP A 41 3.31 -11.26 -10.69
C ASP A 41 2.39 -11.50 -11.90
N HIS A 42 1.18 -11.97 -11.66
CA HIS A 42 0.19 -12.24 -12.71
C HIS A 42 -0.61 -10.99 -13.12
N ILE A 43 -0.38 -9.87 -12.46
CA ILE A 43 -1.14 -8.64 -12.69
C ILE A 43 -0.36 -7.72 -13.63
N ASN A 44 -1.03 -7.29 -14.70
CA ASN A 44 -0.44 -6.33 -15.64
C ASN A 44 -0.56 -4.91 -15.10
N ALA A 45 0.58 -4.30 -14.82
CA ALA A 45 0.65 -2.94 -14.27
C ALA A 45 0.04 -1.87 -15.19
N ASP A 46 -0.06 -2.13 -16.50
CA ASP A 46 -0.65 -1.20 -17.45
C ASP A 46 -2.18 -1.27 -17.50
N LYS A 47 -2.77 -2.26 -16.83
CA LYS A 47 -4.22 -2.49 -16.81
C LYS A 47 -4.85 -2.30 -15.44
N LEU A 48 -4.20 -1.58 -14.55
CA LEU A 48 -4.70 -1.38 -13.18
C LEU A 48 -6.02 -0.59 -13.11
N ASP A 49 -6.36 0.16 -14.14
CA ASP A 49 -7.63 0.87 -14.21
C ASP A 49 -8.82 -0.02 -14.55
N ASP A 50 -8.57 -1.26 -15.03
CA ASP A 50 -9.61 -2.25 -15.25
C ASP A 50 -10.04 -2.80 -13.89
N PRO A 51 -11.34 -2.68 -13.51
CA PRO A 51 -11.82 -3.18 -12.21
C PRO A 51 -11.59 -4.67 -12.01
N GLU A 52 -11.64 -5.49 -13.06
CA GLU A 52 -11.37 -6.93 -12.96
C GLU A 52 -9.91 -7.19 -12.62
N VAL A 53 -8.99 -6.45 -13.23
CA VAL A 53 -7.56 -6.57 -12.95
C VAL A 53 -7.26 -6.10 -11.53
N TRP A 54 -7.80 -4.96 -11.14
CA TRP A 54 -7.61 -4.41 -9.80
C TRP A 54 -8.13 -5.35 -8.72
N SER A 55 -9.25 -6.01 -8.93
CA SER A 55 -9.85 -6.94 -7.98
C SER A 55 -9.01 -8.20 -7.74
N GLN A 56 -8.04 -8.50 -8.60
CA GLN A 56 -7.13 -9.64 -8.43
C GLN A 56 -6.03 -9.38 -7.41
N ILE A 57 -5.85 -8.13 -6.98
CA ILE A 57 -4.87 -7.80 -5.94
C ILE A 57 -5.36 -8.37 -4.61
N PRO A 58 -4.52 -9.14 -3.89
CA PRO A 58 -4.92 -9.71 -2.60
C PRO A 58 -5.31 -8.62 -1.60
N ILE A 59 -6.40 -8.86 -0.88
CA ILE A 59 -6.85 -7.95 0.17
C ILE A 59 -6.04 -8.22 1.43
N LEU A 60 -5.46 -7.15 1.98
CA LEU A 60 -4.75 -7.19 3.25
C LEU A 60 -5.67 -6.66 4.34
N ASP A 61 -6.26 -7.56 5.13
CA ASP A 61 -7.16 -7.19 6.21
C ASP A 61 -6.44 -7.03 7.55
N LYS A 62 -7.16 -6.51 8.54
CA LYS A 62 -6.60 -6.28 9.87
C LYS A 62 -6.23 -7.57 10.59
N ASP A 63 -6.97 -8.65 10.37
CA ASP A 63 -6.69 -9.93 11.01
C ASP A 63 -5.37 -10.51 10.50
N THR A 64 -5.08 -10.36 9.23
CA THR A 64 -3.77 -10.72 8.67
C THR A 64 -2.66 -9.89 9.30
N LEU A 65 -2.83 -8.58 9.42
CA LEU A 65 -1.84 -7.70 10.03
C LEU A 65 -1.59 -8.01 11.51
N ARG A 66 -2.63 -8.44 12.25
CA ARG A 66 -2.50 -8.79 13.67
C ARG A 66 -1.60 -10.01 13.92
N GLN A 67 -1.38 -10.84 12.91
CA GLN A 67 -0.52 -12.01 13.03
C GLN A 67 0.97 -11.67 13.08
N TYR A 68 1.33 -10.43 12.74
CA TYR A 68 2.71 -10.00 12.65
C TYR A 68 3.14 -9.24 13.90
N SER A 69 4.32 -9.60 14.44
CA SER A 69 5.01 -8.78 15.44
C SER A 69 5.52 -7.51 14.77
N HIS A 70 5.97 -6.54 15.57
CA HIS A 70 6.57 -5.31 15.01
C HIS A 70 7.75 -5.63 14.08
N ALA A 71 8.64 -6.53 14.50
CA ALA A 71 9.80 -6.91 13.69
C ALA A 71 9.37 -7.58 12.37
N ASP A 72 8.41 -8.50 12.45
CA ASP A 72 7.89 -9.21 11.27
C ASP A 72 7.14 -8.26 10.34
N PHE A 73 6.41 -7.31 10.89
CA PHE A 73 5.75 -6.26 10.10
C PHE A 73 6.78 -5.44 9.31
N MET A 74 7.85 -5.02 9.97
CA MET A 74 8.92 -4.26 9.32
C MET A 74 9.58 -5.06 8.20
N GLU A 75 9.81 -6.34 8.43
CA GLU A 75 10.45 -7.21 7.44
C GLU A 75 9.57 -7.46 6.23
N ASN A 76 8.26 -7.65 6.43
CA ASN A 76 7.34 -8.08 5.36
C ASN A 76 6.65 -6.94 4.62
N PHE A 77 6.43 -5.80 5.24
CA PHE A 77 5.62 -4.71 4.68
C PHE A 77 6.37 -3.40 4.47
N CYS A 78 7.43 -3.15 5.21
CA CYS A 78 8.15 -1.90 5.08
C CYS A 78 9.16 -1.98 3.94
N VAL A 79 9.04 -1.07 2.98
CA VAL A 79 9.98 -0.97 1.84
C VAL A 79 10.99 0.15 2.03
N ALA A 80 10.79 1.03 3.00
CA ALA A 80 11.74 2.09 3.32
C ALA A 80 12.87 1.55 4.21
N PRO A 81 14.12 2.01 4.04
CA PRO A 81 15.19 1.70 4.97
C PRO A 81 14.85 2.16 6.39
N SER A 82 15.25 1.39 7.39
CA SER A 82 14.97 1.74 8.80
C SER A 82 15.49 3.12 9.20
N THR A 83 16.56 3.57 8.57
CA THR A 83 17.15 4.90 8.78
C THR A 83 16.26 6.05 8.31
N GLU A 84 15.27 5.77 7.45
CA GLU A 84 14.35 6.78 6.92
C GLU A 84 12.99 6.77 7.65
N ILE A 85 12.79 5.86 8.62
CA ILE A 85 11.55 5.76 9.35
C ILE A 85 11.60 6.71 10.55
N ALA A 86 10.65 7.66 10.58
CA ALA A 86 10.54 8.65 11.64
C ALA A 86 9.62 8.23 12.77
N GLU A 87 8.55 7.48 12.46
CA GLU A 87 7.52 7.11 13.42
C GLU A 87 6.99 5.71 13.19
N TYR A 88 6.54 5.07 14.27
CA TYR A 88 5.79 3.82 14.25
C TYR A 88 4.43 4.03 14.88
N TRP A 89 3.41 3.46 14.28
CA TRP A 89 2.04 3.53 14.77
C TRP A 89 1.49 2.14 15.02
N ARG A 90 0.66 2.02 16.04
CA ARG A 90 -0.08 0.79 16.30
C ARG A 90 -1.49 1.13 16.79
N SER A 91 -2.43 0.22 16.55
CA SER A 91 -3.79 0.37 17.09
C SER A 91 -3.80 0.12 18.61
N GLY A 92 -4.90 0.51 19.28
CA GLY A 92 -5.03 0.37 20.71
C GLY A 92 -5.17 -1.07 21.21
N GLY A 93 -5.36 -2.05 20.34
CA GLY A 93 -5.45 -3.45 20.73
C GLY A 93 -6.73 -3.82 21.50
N THR A 94 -7.81 -3.10 21.29
CA THR A 94 -9.09 -3.32 22.01
C THR A 94 -9.71 -4.69 21.76
N THR A 95 -9.39 -5.34 20.64
CA THR A 95 -9.92 -6.66 20.25
C THR A 95 -8.85 -7.75 20.29
N GLY A 96 -7.75 -7.53 21.01
CA GLY A 96 -6.63 -8.47 21.09
C GLY A 96 -5.31 -7.80 20.72
N LYS A 97 -4.57 -8.38 19.77
CA LYS A 97 -3.28 -7.83 19.36
C LYS A 97 -3.44 -6.51 18.60
N PRO A 98 -2.58 -5.51 18.88
CA PRO A 98 -2.57 -4.26 18.09
C PRO A 98 -2.11 -4.53 16.66
N VAL A 99 -2.57 -3.67 15.75
CA VAL A 99 -2.12 -3.64 14.36
C VAL A 99 -1.05 -2.55 14.21
N PHE A 100 0.06 -2.86 13.55
CA PHE A 100 1.11 -1.89 13.24
C PHE A 100 0.87 -1.21 11.89
N TYR A 101 1.30 0.02 11.80
CA TYR A 101 1.18 0.83 10.59
C TYR A 101 2.54 1.29 10.08
#